data_56e6a7d2306b11e14bbe6b91631d4bb4
#
_entry.id   56e6a7d2306b11e14bbe6b91631d4bb4
#
_cell.length_a   1.000
_cell.length_b   1.000
_cell.length_c   1.000
_cell.angle_alpha   90.00
_cell.angle_beta   90.00
_cell.angle_gamma   90.00
#
_symmetry.space_group_name_H-M   'P 1'
#
loop_
_entity.id
_entity.type
_entity.pdbx_description
1 polymer ?
#
loop_
_entity_poly.entity_id
_entity_poly.type
_entity_poly.pdbx_seq_one_letter_code
_entity_poly.pdbx_strand_id
1 'polypeptide(L)'
;MNKGSEKKNADTEPKQKKPRDKKKILKVIIAILLVLTAIYNFVVYTSIPAIKNLRDAYIETAMSTMTHQWLAQWVFPESIIDEVMDKVRAERAAQVGIESKWNEDKEEKSKETIYDMFDELDEASFEAYLKENSAVNRRNWRDIRINEAGLDDEGTSIMTKQGDQVLAVDAKNELLLVRVKGTGYQGVLAILKDPSALRCCPAENLGLYGEFLGDLVPRCNGVLGVNASGFSDYKGGGNGGKVKGYTMCSGEEFGKHFDNSRKRLELRNDDKIYIVDASTETNPETRDAVEFRPALIIDGNSLIGAQSAFRSIQPRTVVGQSKDGDILLLVIEGRLVGRSLGIGLPDCTAIMNRYDAYQAMNMDGGT
;
A
#
# COMPACT_ATOMS: atom_id res chain seq x y z
N MET A 1 74.80 -25.33 49.03
CA MET A 1 73.53 -25.64 49.76
C MET A 1 72.41 -25.06 48.96
N ASN A 2 71.75 -25.89 48.23
CA ASN A 2 70.66 -25.47 47.32
C ASN A 2 69.44 -26.39 47.53
N LYS A 3 68.38 -25.91 48.12
CA LYS A 3 67.16 -26.64 48.35
C LYS A 3 66.21 -26.41 47.16
N GLY A 4 66.05 -27.43 46.34
CA GLY A 4 65.06 -27.49 45.32
C GLY A 4 63.66 -27.61 45.92
N SER A 5 62.72 -26.77 45.42
CA SER A 5 61.28 -26.87 45.71
C SER A 5 60.60 -27.65 44.60
N GLU A 6 60.18 -28.85 44.91
CA GLU A 6 59.30 -29.67 44.03
C GLU A 6 57.93 -29.03 43.99
N LYS A 7 57.50 -28.63 42.78
CA LYS A 7 56.10 -28.29 42.48
C LYS A 7 55.33 -29.61 42.20
N LYS A 8 54.42 -29.95 43.09
CA LYS A 8 53.44 -31.00 42.85
C LYS A 8 52.46 -30.53 41.78
N ASN A 9 52.49 -31.16 40.63
CA ASN A 9 51.42 -31.07 39.63
C ASN A 9 50.17 -31.82 40.18
N ALA A 10 49.08 -31.08 40.37
CA ALA A 10 47.79 -31.67 40.66
C ALA A 10 47.14 -32.09 39.32
N ASP A 11 47.16 -33.39 39.07
CA ASP A 11 46.41 -34.00 37.98
C ASP A 11 44.91 -33.80 38.26
N THR A 12 44.28 -32.92 37.52
CA THR A 12 42.81 -32.79 37.48
C THR A 12 42.25 -33.85 36.55
N GLU A 13 41.77 -34.95 37.11
CA GLU A 13 41.04 -35.96 36.35
C GLU A 13 39.85 -35.33 35.62
N PRO A 14 39.63 -35.66 34.32
CA PRO A 14 38.49 -35.16 33.57
C PRO A 14 37.20 -35.75 34.16
N LYS A 15 36.32 -34.87 34.68
CA LYS A 15 34.99 -35.25 35.17
C LYS A 15 34.23 -36.00 34.08
N GLN A 16 34.07 -37.30 34.19
CA GLN A 16 33.22 -38.10 33.31
C GLN A 16 31.80 -37.56 33.36
N LYS A 17 31.31 -37.04 32.20
CA LYS A 17 29.94 -36.65 32.04
C LYS A 17 29.04 -37.86 32.19
N LYS A 18 28.19 -37.90 33.23
CA LYS A 18 27.19 -38.97 33.44
C LYS A 18 26.39 -39.15 32.14
N PRO A 19 26.17 -40.41 31.71
CA PRO A 19 25.36 -40.68 30.51
C PRO A 19 23.97 -40.09 30.67
N ARG A 20 23.56 -39.25 29.71
CA ARG A 20 22.23 -38.64 29.72
C ARG A 20 21.17 -39.73 29.63
N ASP A 21 20.25 -39.77 30.57
CA ASP A 21 19.13 -40.72 30.60
C ASP A 21 18.23 -40.51 29.38
N LYS A 22 18.39 -41.36 28.37
CA LYS A 22 17.64 -41.29 27.10
C LYS A 22 16.12 -41.29 27.30
N LYS A 23 15.62 -41.99 28.36
CA LYS A 23 14.18 -42.02 28.69
C LYS A 23 13.69 -40.67 29.21
N LYS A 24 14.49 -39.95 30.01
CA LYS A 24 14.15 -38.60 30.47
C LYS A 24 14.15 -37.61 29.31
N ILE A 25 15.14 -37.70 28.43
CA ILE A 25 15.20 -36.84 27.23
C ILE A 25 13.97 -37.06 26.34
N LEU A 26 13.60 -38.32 26.10
CA LEU A 26 12.41 -38.66 25.30
C LEU A 26 11.12 -38.09 25.91
N LYS A 27 10.94 -38.24 27.25
CA LYS A 27 9.78 -37.66 27.94
C LYS A 27 9.70 -36.12 27.79
N VAL A 28 10.83 -35.43 27.89
CA VAL A 28 10.90 -33.97 27.70
C VAL A 28 10.54 -33.61 26.27
N ILE A 29 11.05 -34.32 25.27
CA ILE A 29 10.72 -34.11 23.87
C ILE A 29 9.22 -34.29 23.61
N ILE A 30 8.63 -35.40 24.14
CA ILE A 30 7.19 -35.66 24.02
C ILE A 30 6.38 -34.53 24.67
N ALA A 31 6.76 -34.08 25.88
CA ALA A 31 6.08 -32.98 26.56
C ALA A 31 6.14 -31.69 25.76
N ILE A 32 7.29 -31.35 25.19
CA ILE A 32 7.45 -30.17 24.31
C ILE A 32 6.55 -30.29 23.07
N LEU A 33 6.52 -31.45 22.41
CA LEU A 33 5.68 -31.69 21.26
C LEU A 33 4.19 -31.52 21.58
N LEU A 34 3.74 -32.07 22.73
CA LEU A 34 2.34 -31.91 23.17
C LEU A 34 1.98 -30.45 23.43
N VAL A 35 2.89 -29.69 24.08
CA VAL A 35 2.67 -28.24 24.29
C VAL A 35 2.61 -27.48 22.95
N LEU A 36 3.54 -27.76 22.04
CA LEU A 36 3.54 -27.12 20.71
C LEU A 36 2.26 -27.47 19.92
N THR A 37 1.81 -28.72 19.98
CA THR A 37 0.55 -29.14 19.35
C THR A 37 -0.66 -28.42 19.97
N ALA A 38 -0.68 -28.26 21.30
CA ALA A 38 -1.74 -27.54 21.99
C ALA A 38 -1.77 -26.06 21.58
N ILE A 39 -0.60 -25.41 21.54
CA ILE A 39 -0.47 -24.01 21.09
C ILE A 39 -0.91 -23.89 19.62
N TYR A 40 -0.47 -24.77 18.75
CA TYR A 40 -0.86 -24.81 17.35
C TYR A 40 -2.39 -24.90 17.21
N ASN A 41 -3.03 -25.90 17.84
CA ASN A 41 -4.48 -26.05 17.78
C ASN A 41 -5.21 -24.82 18.35
N PHE A 42 -4.69 -24.25 19.43
CA PHE A 42 -5.25 -23.03 19.99
C PHE A 42 -5.21 -21.87 18.99
N VAL A 43 -4.09 -21.61 18.32
CA VAL A 43 -3.97 -20.55 17.31
C VAL A 43 -4.85 -20.80 16.12
N VAL A 44 -4.90 -22.05 15.62
CA VAL A 44 -5.67 -22.43 14.42
C VAL A 44 -7.17 -22.31 14.64
N TYR A 45 -7.68 -22.75 15.81
CA TYR A 45 -9.13 -22.88 16.03
C TYR A 45 -9.72 -21.88 17.02
N THR A 46 -8.92 -20.93 17.54
CA THR A 46 -9.43 -19.95 18.49
C THR A 46 -10.42 -18.98 17.85
N SER A 47 -11.43 -18.60 18.62
CA SER A 47 -12.37 -17.51 18.29
C SER A 47 -11.96 -16.17 18.93
N ILE A 48 -10.85 -16.08 19.67
CA ILE A 48 -10.37 -14.84 20.27
C ILE A 48 -10.04 -13.83 19.15
N PRO A 49 -10.72 -12.67 19.09
CA PRO A 49 -10.63 -11.78 17.93
C PRO A 49 -9.21 -11.36 17.57
N ALA A 50 -8.37 -11.02 18.55
CA ALA A 50 -7.00 -10.58 18.31
C ALA A 50 -6.15 -11.66 17.62
N ILE A 51 -6.21 -12.92 18.11
CA ILE A 51 -5.42 -14.04 17.55
C ILE A 51 -6.00 -14.45 16.19
N LYS A 52 -7.34 -14.53 16.12
CA LYS A 52 -8.05 -14.86 14.89
C LYS A 52 -7.71 -13.87 13.78
N ASN A 53 -7.77 -12.57 14.04
CA ASN A 53 -7.47 -11.52 13.06
C ASN A 53 -6.02 -11.60 12.58
N LEU A 54 -5.06 -11.88 13.47
CA LEU A 54 -3.65 -12.06 13.10
C LEU A 54 -3.46 -13.31 12.22
N ARG A 55 -4.10 -14.43 12.56
CA ARG A 55 -4.10 -15.67 11.76
C ARG A 55 -4.69 -15.40 10.37
N ASP A 56 -5.87 -14.78 10.31
CA ASP A 56 -6.58 -14.51 9.07
C ASP A 56 -5.77 -13.55 8.16
N ALA A 57 -5.14 -12.51 8.74
CA ALA A 57 -4.24 -11.61 8.02
C ALA A 57 -3.01 -12.34 7.46
N TYR A 58 -2.42 -13.28 8.23
CA TYR A 58 -1.29 -14.09 7.75
C TYR A 58 -1.72 -14.99 6.57
N ILE A 59 -2.85 -15.69 6.71
CA ILE A 59 -3.38 -16.57 5.65
C ILE A 59 -3.66 -15.76 4.39
N GLU A 60 -4.38 -14.66 4.50
CA GLU A 60 -4.70 -13.79 3.36
C GLU A 60 -3.42 -13.24 2.71
N THR A 61 -2.44 -12.80 3.52
CA THR A 61 -1.16 -12.30 3.02
C THR A 61 -0.45 -13.36 2.18
N ALA A 62 -0.30 -14.57 2.70
CA ALA A 62 0.36 -15.66 1.98
C ALA A 62 -0.42 -16.07 0.72
N MET A 63 -1.75 -16.22 0.80
CA MET A 63 -2.61 -16.65 -0.31
C MET A 63 -2.75 -15.59 -1.39
N SER A 64 -2.55 -14.30 -1.08
CA SER A 64 -2.57 -13.21 -2.06
C SER A 64 -1.26 -13.06 -2.84
N THR A 65 -0.19 -13.74 -2.45
CA THR A 65 1.07 -13.75 -3.21
C THR A 65 1.06 -14.85 -4.28
N MET A 66 1.80 -14.65 -5.38
CA MET A 66 1.90 -15.66 -6.43
C MET A 66 2.85 -16.81 -6.09
N THR A 67 3.84 -16.59 -5.23
CA THR A 67 4.94 -17.52 -4.99
C THR A 67 5.01 -18.07 -3.56
N HIS A 68 4.28 -17.48 -2.60
CA HIS A 68 4.41 -17.83 -1.18
C HIS A 68 3.15 -18.44 -0.57
N GLN A 69 2.18 -18.90 -1.38
CA GLN A 69 0.95 -19.56 -0.90
C GLN A 69 1.25 -20.79 -0.04
N TRP A 70 2.35 -21.49 -0.32
CA TRP A 70 2.80 -22.63 0.45
C TRP A 70 3.02 -22.32 1.95
N LEU A 71 3.32 -21.07 2.32
CA LEU A 71 3.45 -20.65 3.72
C LEU A 71 2.14 -20.83 4.50
N ALA A 72 0.98 -20.56 3.87
CA ALA A 72 -0.30 -20.86 4.51
C ALA A 72 -0.65 -22.33 4.38
N GLN A 73 -0.48 -22.94 3.20
CA GLN A 73 -0.87 -24.32 2.91
C GLN A 73 -0.14 -25.38 3.75
N TRP A 74 1.10 -25.12 4.16
CA TRP A 74 1.85 -26.04 5.04
C TRP A 74 1.51 -25.87 6.51
N VAL A 75 1.05 -24.67 6.89
CA VAL A 75 0.82 -24.34 8.31
C VAL A 75 -0.63 -24.52 8.73
N PHE A 76 -1.59 -24.25 7.84
CA PHE A 76 -3.01 -24.27 8.18
C PHE A 76 -3.80 -25.33 7.39
N PRO A 77 -4.83 -25.95 8.03
CA PRO A 77 -5.75 -26.82 7.32
C PRO A 77 -6.45 -26.05 6.17
N GLU A 78 -6.72 -26.74 5.06
CA GLU A 78 -7.40 -26.20 3.89
C GLU A 78 -8.75 -25.56 4.25
N SER A 79 -9.52 -26.19 5.14
CA SER A 79 -10.80 -25.67 5.62
C SER A 79 -10.71 -24.29 6.30
N ILE A 80 -9.60 -24.00 6.99
CA ILE A 80 -9.35 -22.70 7.62
C ILE A 80 -8.92 -21.68 6.56
N ILE A 81 -8.08 -22.10 5.62
CA ILE A 81 -7.68 -21.25 4.48
C ILE A 81 -8.92 -20.87 3.67
N ASP A 82 -9.78 -21.84 3.34
CA ASP A 82 -11.00 -21.60 2.59
C ASP A 82 -11.96 -20.68 3.34
N GLU A 83 -12.16 -20.87 4.65
CA GLU A 83 -13.00 -19.96 5.45
C GLU A 83 -12.54 -18.50 5.32
N VAL A 84 -11.22 -18.24 5.38
CA VAL A 84 -10.66 -16.90 5.26
C VAL A 84 -10.84 -16.36 3.84
N MET A 85 -10.48 -17.16 2.83
CA MET A 85 -10.54 -16.73 1.44
C MET A 85 -11.96 -16.58 0.91
N ASP A 86 -12.93 -17.36 1.43
CA ASP A 86 -14.35 -17.21 1.11
C ASP A 86 -14.92 -15.88 1.58
N LYS A 87 -14.52 -15.40 2.75
CA LYS A 87 -14.90 -14.07 3.24
C LYS A 87 -14.38 -12.98 2.31
N VAL A 88 -13.12 -13.07 1.90
CA VAL A 88 -12.54 -12.13 0.93
C VAL A 88 -13.28 -12.18 -0.41
N ARG A 89 -13.61 -13.39 -0.89
CA ARG A 89 -14.40 -13.57 -2.13
C ARG A 89 -15.81 -12.97 -2.00
N ALA A 90 -16.47 -13.21 -0.88
CA ALA A 90 -17.81 -12.68 -0.61
C ALA A 90 -17.82 -11.14 -0.56
N GLU A 91 -16.85 -10.51 0.12
CA GLU A 91 -16.75 -9.04 0.13
C GLU A 91 -16.46 -8.44 -1.25
N ARG A 92 -15.66 -9.11 -2.08
CA ARG A 92 -15.48 -8.71 -3.48
C ARG A 92 -16.77 -8.80 -4.27
N ALA A 93 -17.49 -9.91 -4.13
CA ALA A 93 -18.76 -10.11 -4.82
C ALA A 93 -19.83 -9.09 -4.39
N ALA A 94 -19.81 -8.67 -3.12
CA ALA A 94 -20.72 -7.65 -2.60
C ALA A 94 -20.50 -6.25 -3.21
N GLN A 95 -19.35 -5.99 -3.83
CA GLN A 95 -19.09 -4.72 -4.52
C GLN A 95 -19.68 -4.66 -5.94
N VAL A 96 -20.09 -5.79 -6.52
CA VAL A 96 -20.68 -5.83 -7.86
C VAL A 96 -22.00 -5.03 -7.87
N GLY A 97 -22.17 -4.16 -8.85
CA GLY A 97 -23.31 -3.26 -8.99
C GLY A 97 -23.19 -1.95 -8.20
N ILE A 98 -22.11 -1.75 -7.42
CA ILE A 98 -21.85 -0.48 -6.74
C ILE A 98 -20.94 0.35 -7.63
N GLU A 99 -21.46 1.39 -8.26
CA GLU A 99 -20.76 2.24 -9.23
C GLU A 99 -20.88 3.71 -8.87
N SER A 100 -19.88 4.50 -9.28
CA SER A 100 -19.83 5.94 -9.06
C SER A 100 -20.91 6.69 -9.80
N LYS A 101 -21.51 7.69 -9.17
CA LYS A 101 -22.58 8.54 -9.75
C LYS A 101 -22.25 10.02 -9.74
N TRP A 102 -21.30 10.45 -8.88
CA TRP A 102 -20.97 11.88 -8.69
C TRP A 102 -22.22 12.75 -8.56
N ASN A 103 -23.02 12.51 -7.53
CA ASN A 103 -24.28 13.22 -7.28
C ASN A 103 -24.10 14.67 -6.85
N GLU A 104 -22.87 15.14 -6.69
CA GLU A 104 -22.53 16.47 -6.22
C GLU A 104 -21.59 17.17 -7.21
N ASP A 105 -21.87 18.44 -7.47
CA ASP A 105 -21.01 19.28 -8.31
C ASP A 105 -19.79 19.75 -7.50
N LYS A 106 -18.66 19.90 -8.20
CA LYS A 106 -17.45 20.47 -7.65
C LYS A 106 -17.66 21.95 -7.34
N GLU A 107 -17.33 22.39 -6.11
CA GLU A 107 -17.19 23.82 -5.83
C GLU A 107 -15.82 24.28 -6.32
N GLU A 108 -15.80 25.29 -7.20
CA GLU A 108 -14.54 25.92 -7.62
C GLU A 108 -13.97 26.70 -6.42
N LYS A 109 -12.88 26.20 -5.86
CA LYS A 109 -12.12 26.90 -4.82
C LYS A 109 -11.28 28.02 -5.45
N SER A 110 -11.27 29.19 -4.81
CA SER A 110 -10.31 30.25 -5.14
C SER A 110 -8.89 29.73 -4.90
N LYS A 111 -7.95 30.06 -5.79
CA LYS A 111 -6.52 29.78 -5.63
C LYS A 111 -5.74 31.10 -5.59
N GLU A 112 -6.09 31.98 -4.65
CA GLU A 112 -5.44 33.30 -4.49
C GLU A 112 -4.18 33.23 -3.66
N THR A 113 -4.12 32.29 -2.72
CA THR A 113 -2.97 32.04 -1.82
C THR A 113 -2.49 30.60 -1.87
N ILE A 114 -1.33 30.34 -1.29
CA ILE A 114 -0.82 28.97 -1.13
C ILE A 114 -1.72 28.11 -0.25
N TYR A 115 -2.43 28.72 0.70
CA TYR A 115 -3.35 28.03 1.62
C TYR A 115 -4.71 27.73 0.96
N ASP A 116 -5.10 28.53 -0.03
CA ASP A 116 -6.28 28.22 -0.86
C ASP A 116 -5.96 27.07 -1.83
N MET A 117 -4.72 27.00 -2.31
CA MET A 117 -4.27 25.91 -3.18
C MET A 117 -4.06 24.63 -2.40
N PHE A 118 -3.35 24.68 -1.27
CA PHE A 118 -3.03 23.53 -0.43
C PHE A 118 -3.71 23.68 0.92
N ASP A 119 -5.00 23.51 0.94
CA ASP A 119 -5.84 23.65 2.13
C ASP A 119 -5.57 22.57 3.21
N GLU A 120 -4.77 21.52 2.87
CA GLU A 120 -4.25 20.55 3.83
C GLU A 120 -3.12 21.11 4.70
N LEU A 121 -2.44 22.18 4.29
CA LEU A 121 -1.31 22.73 5.06
C LEU A 121 -1.75 23.28 6.41
N ASP A 122 -1.02 22.95 7.47
CA ASP A 122 -1.07 23.64 8.73
C ASP A 122 -0.34 24.98 8.63
N GLU A 123 -1.08 26.08 8.68
CA GLU A 123 -0.59 27.44 8.48
C GLU A 123 0.53 27.79 9.46
N ALA A 124 0.41 27.40 10.72
CA ALA A 124 1.39 27.74 11.75
C ALA A 124 2.76 27.10 11.49
N SER A 125 2.79 25.84 11.11
CA SER A 125 4.02 25.12 10.79
C SER A 125 4.63 25.63 9.49
N PHE A 126 3.82 25.97 8.49
CA PHE A 126 4.29 26.51 7.21
C PHE A 126 4.93 27.90 7.40
N GLU A 127 4.28 28.80 8.14
CA GLU A 127 4.81 30.12 8.48
C GLU A 127 6.12 30.03 9.29
N ALA A 128 6.20 29.07 10.25
CA ALA A 128 7.44 28.83 11.00
C ALA A 128 8.58 28.41 10.05
N TYR A 129 8.30 27.50 9.11
CA TYR A 129 9.26 27.06 8.08
C TYR A 129 9.73 28.23 7.21
N LEU A 130 8.82 29.10 6.74
CA LEU A 130 9.15 30.27 5.92
C LEU A 130 10.05 31.28 6.67
N LYS A 131 9.86 31.46 7.99
CA LYS A 131 10.72 32.33 8.81
C LYS A 131 12.15 31.82 8.89
N GLU A 132 12.33 30.50 8.97
CA GLU A 132 13.65 29.88 8.99
C GLU A 132 14.27 29.83 7.59
N ASN A 133 13.47 29.78 6.54
CA ASN A 133 13.89 29.64 5.16
C ASN A 133 13.62 30.90 4.33
N SER A 134 14.30 32.00 4.67
CA SER A 134 14.04 33.33 4.08
C SER A 134 14.16 33.41 2.54
N ALA A 135 14.90 32.52 1.91
CA ALA A 135 15.02 32.44 0.47
C ALA A 135 13.73 31.97 -0.19
N VAL A 136 12.97 31.09 0.47
CA VAL A 136 11.65 30.63 0.03
C VAL A 136 10.61 31.72 0.25
N ASN A 137 10.64 32.37 1.41
CA ASN A 137 9.70 33.42 1.81
C ASN A 137 9.70 34.65 0.87
N ARG A 138 10.81 34.92 0.14
CA ARG A 138 10.92 36.04 -0.81
C ARG A 138 10.34 35.73 -2.18
N ARG A 139 9.91 34.52 -2.44
CA ARG A 139 9.34 34.11 -3.74
C ARG A 139 7.87 34.48 -3.83
N ASN A 140 7.40 34.67 -5.07
CA ASN A 140 5.96 34.59 -5.33
C ASN A 140 5.48 33.18 -4.89
N TRP A 141 4.38 33.10 -4.19
CA TRP A 141 3.89 31.83 -3.68
C TRP A 141 3.67 30.78 -4.79
N ARG A 142 3.32 31.20 -6.01
CA ARG A 142 3.16 30.31 -7.17
C ARG A 142 4.49 29.70 -7.67
N ASP A 143 5.62 30.27 -7.27
CA ASP A 143 6.96 29.79 -7.61
C ASP A 143 7.59 29.03 -6.45
N ILE A 144 6.87 28.80 -5.35
CA ILE A 144 7.39 28.06 -4.20
C ILE A 144 7.58 26.61 -4.61
N ARG A 145 8.82 26.14 -4.44
CA ARG A 145 9.20 24.74 -4.51
C ARG A 145 10.05 24.44 -3.28
N ILE A 146 9.57 23.53 -2.44
CA ILE A 146 10.23 23.08 -1.22
C ILE A 146 10.48 21.60 -1.39
N ASN A 147 11.76 21.23 -1.35
CA ASN A 147 12.22 19.86 -1.46
C ASN A 147 11.88 19.18 -2.81
N GLU A 148 12.73 18.24 -3.21
CA GLU A 148 12.46 17.31 -4.34
C GLU A 148 12.43 15.89 -3.78
N ALA A 149 11.71 15.73 -2.68
CA ALA A 149 11.88 14.63 -1.75
C ALA A 149 11.20 13.35 -2.22
N GLY A 150 11.91 12.26 -2.01
CA GLY A 150 11.33 10.93 -1.88
C GLY A 150 11.06 10.56 -0.44
N LEU A 151 10.63 9.31 -0.21
CA LEU A 151 10.31 8.79 1.12
C LEU A 151 11.56 8.68 2.04
N ASP A 152 12.74 8.60 1.48
CA ASP A 152 14.02 8.50 2.19
C ASP A 152 14.57 9.85 2.69
N ASP A 153 13.99 10.94 2.23
CA ASP A 153 14.34 12.28 2.69
C ASP A 153 13.85 12.48 4.14
N GLU A 154 14.56 13.32 4.90
CA GLU A 154 14.12 13.72 6.24
C GLU A 154 12.77 14.46 6.20
N GLY A 155 12.44 15.09 5.06
CA GLY A 155 11.26 15.91 4.86
C GLY A 155 11.44 17.31 5.42
N THR A 156 10.33 18.00 5.60
CA THR A 156 10.29 19.37 6.14
C THR A 156 9.79 19.36 7.59
N SER A 157 9.84 20.53 8.26
CA SER A 157 9.12 20.75 9.53
C SER A 157 7.64 21.14 9.32
N ILE A 158 7.18 21.23 8.08
CA ILE A 158 5.81 21.56 7.74
C ILE A 158 4.92 20.36 8.00
N MET A 159 3.74 20.60 8.56
CA MET A 159 2.73 19.58 8.82
C MET A 159 1.46 19.85 8.02
N THR A 160 0.67 18.82 7.84
CA THR A 160 -0.71 18.96 7.38
C THR A 160 -1.63 19.18 8.59
N LYS A 161 -2.84 19.71 8.37
CA LYS A 161 -3.90 19.79 9.39
C LYS A 161 -4.27 18.43 9.97
N GLN A 162 -4.04 17.35 9.21
CA GLN A 162 -4.23 15.96 9.62
C GLN A 162 -3.09 15.42 10.51
N GLY A 163 -2.01 16.21 10.67
CA GLY A 163 -0.86 15.87 11.52
C GLY A 163 0.20 15.00 10.81
N ASP A 164 0.15 14.88 9.49
CA ASP A 164 1.17 14.20 8.70
C ASP A 164 2.28 15.18 8.25
N GLN A 165 3.52 14.70 8.13
CA GLN A 165 4.65 15.51 7.71
C GLN A 165 4.62 15.80 6.21
N VAL A 166 4.76 17.06 5.83
CA VAL A 166 4.94 17.44 4.43
C VAL A 166 6.38 17.11 4.00
N LEU A 167 6.52 16.36 2.91
CA LEU A 167 7.80 16.02 2.29
C LEU A 167 8.22 17.10 1.30
N ALA A 168 7.31 17.52 0.43
CA ALA A 168 7.58 18.50 -0.60
C ALA A 168 6.34 19.35 -0.91
N VAL A 169 6.57 20.58 -1.34
CA VAL A 169 5.55 21.50 -1.88
C VAL A 169 6.05 21.99 -3.24
N ASP A 170 5.28 21.77 -4.28
CA ASP A 170 5.53 22.32 -5.62
C ASP A 170 4.30 23.10 -6.09
N ALA A 171 4.28 24.39 -5.80
CA ALA A 171 3.15 25.24 -6.15
C ALA A 171 3.01 25.43 -7.67
N LYS A 172 4.10 25.30 -8.43
CA LYS A 172 4.07 25.41 -9.89
C LYS A 172 3.35 24.24 -10.55
N ASN A 173 3.55 23.03 -10.04
CA ASN A 173 2.88 21.81 -10.53
C ASN A 173 1.63 21.46 -9.70
N GLU A 174 1.21 22.34 -8.80
CA GLU A 174 0.06 22.16 -7.92
C GLU A 174 0.12 20.81 -7.14
N LEU A 175 1.30 20.44 -6.66
CA LEU A 175 1.61 19.14 -6.07
C LEU A 175 2.09 19.28 -4.62
N LEU A 176 1.48 18.52 -3.72
CA LEU A 176 1.88 18.35 -2.33
C LEU A 176 2.25 16.88 -2.08
N LEU A 177 3.42 16.61 -1.51
CA LEU A 177 3.81 15.28 -1.07
C LEU A 177 3.78 15.20 0.46
N VAL A 178 3.11 14.20 0.97
CA VAL A 178 2.88 14.00 2.39
C VAL A 178 3.35 12.60 2.80
N ARG A 179 4.10 12.54 3.91
CA ARG A 179 4.51 11.27 4.51
C ARG A 179 3.41 10.73 5.40
N VAL A 180 2.88 9.56 5.08
CA VAL A 180 1.94 8.85 5.92
C VAL A 180 2.65 7.75 6.69
N LYS A 181 2.43 7.70 8.01
CA LYS A 181 3.06 6.73 8.91
C LYS A 181 2.05 6.12 9.88
N GLY A 182 2.31 4.86 10.25
CA GLY A 182 1.60 4.16 11.31
C GLY A 182 2.43 3.01 11.87
N THR A 183 1.80 2.18 12.70
CA THR A 183 2.51 1.04 13.30
C THR A 183 2.92 0.03 12.23
N GLY A 184 4.23 -0.06 11.98
CA GLY A 184 4.82 -1.02 11.04
C GLY A 184 4.73 -0.66 9.56
N TYR A 185 4.32 0.57 9.22
CA TYR A 185 4.29 1.03 7.84
C TYR A 185 4.67 2.51 7.70
N GLN A 186 5.09 2.86 6.52
CA GLN A 186 5.20 4.23 6.02
C GLN A 186 4.95 4.27 4.52
N GLY A 187 4.60 5.46 4.03
CA GLY A 187 4.32 5.68 2.63
C GLY A 187 4.27 7.17 2.28
N VAL A 188 3.92 7.45 1.06
CA VAL A 188 3.72 8.80 0.53
C VAL A 188 2.30 8.92 -0.02
N LEU A 189 1.64 10.00 0.34
CA LEU A 189 0.43 10.48 -0.34
C LEU A 189 0.82 11.70 -1.16
N ALA A 190 0.62 11.62 -2.48
CA ALA A 190 0.69 12.77 -3.37
C ALA A 190 -0.71 13.34 -3.59
N ILE A 191 -0.85 14.64 -3.43
CA ILE A 191 -2.09 15.40 -3.63
C ILE A 191 -1.86 16.35 -4.81
N LEU A 192 -2.59 16.15 -5.92
CA LEU A 192 -2.53 16.99 -7.10
C LEU A 192 -3.80 17.83 -7.15
N LYS A 193 -3.63 19.15 -7.15
CA LYS A 193 -4.74 20.12 -7.17
C LYS A 193 -5.30 20.39 -8.56
N ASP A 194 -4.62 19.92 -9.62
CA ASP A 194 -5.09 19.91 -10.99
C ASP A 194 -5.40 18.48 -11.46
N PRO A 195 -6.66 18.04 -11.43
CA PRO A 195 -7.02 16.70 -11.87
C PRO A 195 -6.79 16.48 -13.37
N SER A 196 -6.75 17.57 -14.16
CA SER A 196 -6.48 17.49 -15.59
C SER A 196 -5.05 17.01 -15.89
N ALA A 197 -4.13 17.13 -14.93
CA ALA A 197 -2.75 16.66 -15.06
C ALA A 197 -2.60 15.13 -14.94
N LEU A 198 -3.58 14.41 -14.35
CA LEU A 198 -3.52 12.95 -14.25
C LEU A 198 -3.66 12.30 -15.63
N ARG A 199 -2.76 11.40 -15.97
CA ARG A 199 -2.75 10.62 -17.22
C ARG A 199 -2.32 9.19 -16.97
N CYS A 200 -2.86 8.26 -17.76
CA CYS A 200 -2.32 6.93 -17.91
C CYS A 200 -1.21 6.95 -18.98
N CYS A 201 -0.08 6.33 -18.70
CA CYS A 201 1.02 6.22 -19.64
C CYS A 201 1.43 4.75 -19.77
N PRO A 202 1.36 4.16 -20.99
CA PRO A 202 1.77 2.78 -21.20
C PRO A 202 3.30 2.70 -21.28
N ALA A 203 3.86 1.51 -20.94
CA ALA A 203 5.26 1.22 -21.18
C ALA A 203 5.59 1.32 -22.68
N GLU A 204 6.78 1.83 -23.03
CA GLU A 204 7.20 2.04 -24.43
C GLU A 204 7.12 0.75 -25.25
N ASN A 205 7.53 -0.37 -24.66
CA ASN A 205 7.55 -1.66 -25.31
C ASN A 205 6.47 -2.60 -24.75
N LEU A 206 5.30 -2.03 -24.46
CA LEU A 206 4.16 -2.82 -23.99
C LEU A 206 3.84 -3.95 -24.97
N GLY A 207 3.60 -5.15 -24.43
CA GLY A 207 3.47 -6.38 -25.21
C GLY A 207 4.75 -7.25 -25.18
N LEU A 208 5.93 -6.65 -25.01
CA LEU A 208 7.22 -7.33 -24.92
C LEU A 208 7.74 -7.33 -23.47
N TYR A 209 7.88 -6.14 -22.86
CA TYR A 209 8.30 -5.97 -21.46
C TYR A 209 7.78 -4.67 -20.89
N GLY A 210 7.76 -4.58 -19.55
CA GLY A 210 7.39 -3.36 -18.81
C GLY A 210 8.53 -2.34 -18.80
N GLU A 211 8.24 -1.19 -18.17
CA GLU A 211 9.17 -0.08 -18.04
C GLU A 211 9.21 0.34 -16.56
N PHE A 212 10.40 0.70 -16.07
CA PHE A 212 10.51 1.26 -14.71
C PHE A 212 9.92 2.67 -14.65
N LEU A 213 9.27 3.00 -13.53
CA LEU A 213 8.68 4.33 -13.35
C LEU A 213 9.70 5.46 -13.52
N GLY A 214 10.95 5.24 -13.09
CA GLY A 214 12.03 6.23 -13.27
C GLY A 214 12.32 6.62 -14.71
N ASP A 215 12.07 5.71 -15.66
CA ASP A 215 12.24 5.95 -17.10
C ASP A 215 10.91 6.41 -17.74
N LEU A 216 9.79 5.80 -17.33
CA LEU A 216 8.46 6.08 -17.87
C LEU A 216 7.99 7.51 -17.56
N VAL A 217 8.16 7.99 -16.32
CA VAL A 217 7.68 9.31 -15.89
C VAL A 217 8.31 10.43 -16.73
N PRO A 218 9.65 10.55 -16.90
CA PRO A 218 10.25 11.55 -17.76
C PRO A 218 9.83 11.44 -19.22
N ARG A 219 9.72 10.22 -19.75
CA ARG A 219 9.29 9.95 -21.13
C ARG A 219 7.88 10.49 -21.41
N CYS A 220 7.00 10.40 -20.41
CA CYS A 220 5.64 10.92 -20.50
C CYS A 220 5.51 12.40 -20.07
N ASN A 221 6.62 13.12 -19.92
CA ASN A 221 6.66 14.49 -19.40
C ASN A 221 6.00 14.65 -18.02
N GLY A 222 5.99 13.59 -17.22
CA GLY A 222 5.46 13.60 -15.88
C GLY A 222 6.46 14.14 -14.86
N VAL A 223 5.98 14.59 -13.72
CA VAL A 223 6.79 14.98 -12.54
C VAL A 223 6.70 13.94 -11.43
N LEU A 224 5.68 13.07 -11.49
CA LEU A 224 5.41 12.01 -10.54
C LEU A 224 4.68 10.86 -11.23
N GLY A 225 4.83 9.65 -10.74
CA GLY A 225 4.09 8.50 -11.25
C GLY A 225 3.91 7.42 -10.20
N VAL A 226 2.84 6.63 -10.37
CA VAL A 226 2.57 5.42 -9.62
C VAL A 226 2.20 4.29 -10.56
N ASN A 227 2.43 3.05 -10.16
CA ASN A 227 1.93 1.90 -10.89
C ASN A 227 0.40 1.79 -10.74
N ALA A 228 -0.28 1.21 -11.73
CA ALA A 228 -1.73 1.13 -11.73
C ALA A 228 -2.25 -0.27 -12.08
N SER A 229 -2.25 -0.68 -13.36
CA SER A 229 -2.80 -1.96 -13.78
C SER A 229 -1.94 -3.16 -13.36
N GLY A 230 -2.57 -4.32 -13.16
CA GLY A 230 -1.85 -5.57 -13.01
C GLY A 230 -1.20 -6.04 -14.32
N PHE A 231 -0.24 -6.94 -14.20
CA PHE A 231 0.40 -7.59 -15.35
C PHE A 231 0.43 -9.12 -15.20
N SER A 232 0.64 -9.82 -16.30
CA SER A 232 0.77 -11.27 -16.30
C SER A 232 2.10 -11.67 -15.67
N ASP A 233 2.02 -12.24 -14.47
CA ASP A 233 3.18 -12.73 -13.72
C ASP A 233 2.98 -14.22 -13.35
N TYR A 234 3.21 -15.09 -14.32
CA TYR A 234 3.09 -16.52 -14.07
C TYR A 234 4.28 -17.01 -13.23
N LYS A 235 4.01 -17.48 -12.01
CA LYS A 235 5.00 -17.99 -11.04
C LYS A 235 6.14 -16.99 -10.71
N GLY A 236 5.87 -15.68 -10.74
CA GLY A 236 6.89 -14.67 -10.44
C GLY A 236 7.88 -14.42 -11.59
N GLY A 237 7.62 -14.93 -12.80
CA GLY A 237 8.48 -14.76 -13.97
C GLY A 237 7.98 -13.72 -14.96
N GLY A 238 7.01 -12.89 -14.58
CA GLY A 238 6.50 -11.81 -15.42
C GLY A 238 7.51 -10.68 -15.59
N ASN A 239 7.53 -10.09 -16.79
CA ASN A 239 8.41 -8.98 -17.13
C ASN A 239 7.67 -7.65 -17.30
N GLY A 240 6.40 -7.56 -16.84
CA GLY A 240 5.59 -6.37 -16.92
C GLY A 240 5.03 -6.00 -18.29
N GLY A 241 5.42 -6.72 -19.35
CA GLY A 241 5.03 -6.39 -20.71
C GLY A 241 3.58 -6.74 -21.09
N LYS A 242 2.92 -7.61 -20.34
CA LYS A 242 1.57 -8.06 -20.67
C LYS A 242 0.56 -7.61 -19.62
N VAL A 243 -0.25 -6.64 -19.97
CA VAL A 243 -1.33 -6.11 -19.12
C VAL A 243 -2.33 -7.21 -18.75
N LYS A 244 -2.77 -7.21 -17.51
CA LYS A 244 -3.80 -8.10 -16.97
C LYS A 244 -5.01 -7.31 -16.52
N GLY A 245 -5.98 -7.19 -17.37
CA GLY A 245 -7.18 -6.37 -17.20
C GLY A 245 -7.28 -5.32 -18.30
N TYR A 246 -8.46 -4.70 -18.39
CA TYR A 246 -8.69 -3.60 -19.32
C TYR A 246 -7.88 -2.36 -18.89
N THR A 247 -7.21 -1.75 -19.82
CA THR A 247 -6.49 -0.48 -19.62
C THR A 247 -6.69 0.38 -20.86
N MET A 248 -6.91 1.66 -20.65
CA MET A 248 -7.01 2.69 -21.72
C MET A 248 -6.08 3.84 -21.36
N CYS A 249 -5.31 4.29 -22.32
CA CYS A 249 -4.42 5.46 -22.16
C CYS A 249 -4.67 6.43 -23.32
N SER A 250 -5.13 7.63 -23.03
CA SER A 250 -5.48 8.67 -24.02
C SER A 250 -6.41 8.17 -25.13
N GLY A 251 -7.39 7.34 -24.77
CA GLY A 251 -8.36 6.76 -25.71
C GLY A 251 -7.90 5.50 -26.45
N GLU A 252 -6.64 5.10 -26.30
CA GLU A 252 -6.11 3.84 -26.87
C GLU A 252 -6.26 2.70 -25.86
N GLU A 253 -6.85 1.58 -26.31
CA GLU A 253 -7.12 0.41 -25.47
C GLU A 253 -5.96 -0.58 -25.44
N PHE A 254 -5.59 -1.02 -24.25
CA PHE A 254 -4.60 -2.05 -23.96
C PHE A 254 -5.22 -3.13 -23.06
N GLY A 255 -4.90 -4.37 -23.32
CA GLY A 255 -5.45 -5.49 -22.56
C GLY A 255 -6.93 -5.73 -22.82
N LYS A 256 -7.52 -6.62 -22.05
CA LYS A 256 -8.94 -6.97 -22.12
C LYS A 256 -9.48 -7.13 -20.71
N HIS A 257 -10.78 -6.98 -20.54
CA HIS A 257 -11.47 -7.31 -19.32
C HIS A 257 -11.04 -8.69 -18.80
N PHE A 258 -10.71 -8.76 -17.49
CA PHE A 258 -10.14 -9.96 -16.88
C PHE A 258 -11.17 -10.80 -16.13
N ASP A 259 -11.92 -10.20 -15.22
CA ASP A 259 -12.96 -10.91 -14.46
C ASP A 259 -14.02 -9.95 -13.88
N ASN A 260 -15.25 -10.45 -13.76
CA ASN A 260 -16.43 -9.68 -13.30
C ASN A 260 -16.36 -9.26 -11.82
N SER A 261 -15.39 -9.75 -11.03
CA SER A 261 -15.19 -9.33 -9.65
C SER A 261 -14.25 -8.13 -9.53
N ARG A 262 -13.82 -7.56 -10.67
CA ARG A 262 -12.97 -6.39 -10.72
C ARG A 262 -13.78 -5.13 -10.95
N LYS A 263 -13.15 -4.02 -10.61
CA LYS A 263 -13.62 -2.67 -10.92
C LYS A 263 -12.75 -2.06 -12.01
N ARG A 264 -13.29 -1.09 -12.70
CA ARG A 264 -12.55 -0.22 -13.61
C ARG A 264 -12.62 1.20 -13.08
N LEU A 265 -11.46 1.80 -12.86
CA LEU A 265 -11.32 3.23 -12.64
C LEU A 265 -11.28 3.90 -14.02
N GLU A 266 -12.17 4.83 -14.26
CA GLU A 266 -12.23 5.66 -15.48
C GLU A 266 -11.94 7.12 -15.11
N LEU A 267 -10.98 7.72 -15.76
CA LEU A 267 -10.79 9.18 -15.77
C LEU A 267 -11.46 9.72 -17.02
N ARG A 268 -12.52 10.52 -16.85
CA ARG A 268 -13.32 11.05 -17.96
C ARG A 268 -12.92 12.48 -18.34
N ASN A 269 -13.47 12.97 -19.42
CA ASN A 269 -13.17 14.31 -19.97
C ASN A 269 -13.61 15.47 -19.05
N ASP A 270 -14.42 15.19 -18.03
CA ASP A 270 -14.78 16.14 -16.96
C ASP A 270 -13.74 16.17 -15.81
N ASP A 271 -12.59 15.49 -16.00
CA ASP A 271 -11.51 15.35 -15.03
C ASP A 271 -11.94 14.68 -13.70
N LYS A 272 -13.04 13.90 -13.73
CA LYS A 272 -13.52 13.12 -12.60
C LYS A 272 -13.15 11.65 -12.75
N ILE A 273 -12.84 11.04 -11.60
CA ILE A 273 -12.63 9.60 -11.48
C ILE A 273 -13.97 8.92 -11.21
N TYR A 274 -14.31 7.96 -12.06
CA TYR A 274 -15.45 7.06 -11.90
C TYR A 274 -14.96 5.65 -11.64
N ILE A 275 -15.58 4.95 -10.70
CA ILE A 275 -15.31 3.54 -10.41
C ILE A 275 -16.56 2.75 -10.77
N VAL A 276 -16.46 1.91 -11.79
CA VAL A 276 -17.55 1.11 -12.33
C VAL A 276 -17.20 -0.38 -12.29
N ASP A 277 -18.16 -1.25 -12.53
CA ASP A 277 -17.85 -2.67 -12.73
C ASP A 277 -17.03 -2.85 -14.00
N ALA A 278 -16.03 -3.70 -13.96
CA ALA A 278 -15.14 -3.90 -15.10
C ALA A 278 -15.87 -4.49 -16.33
N SER A 279 -17.02 -5.13 -16.11
CA SER A 279 -17.91 -5.65 -17.18
C SER A 279 -18.85 -4.61 -17.78
N THR A 280 -19.00 -3.43 -17.16
CA THR A 280 -19.81 -2.33 -17.68
C THR A 280 -19.18 -1.79 -18.97
N GLU A 281 -19.99 -1.43 -19.95
CA GLU A 281 -19.51 -0.77 -21.18
C GLU A 281 -18.72 0.51 -20.84
N THR A 282 -17.59 0.72 -21.52
CA THR A 282 -16.76 1.91 -21.28
C THR A 282 -17.51 3.16 -21.72
N ASN A 283 -17.60 4.16 -20.85
CA ASN A 283 -18.25 5.41 -21.18
C ASN A 283 -17.49 6.12 -22.31
N PRO A 284 -18.18 6.67 -23.34
CA PRO A 284 -17.53 7.37 -24.46
C PRO A 284 -16.67 8.56 -24.04
N GLU A 285 -16.95 9.19 -22.89
CA GLU A 285 -16.16 10.30 -22.35
C GLU A 285 -14.90 9.82 -21.59
N THR A 286 -14.65 8.51 -21.52
CA THR A 286 -13.47 7.96 -20.83
C THR A 286 -12.22 8.24 -21.65
N ARG A 287 -11.28 8.93 -21.02
CA ARG A 287 -9.96 9.28 -21.57
C ARG A 287 -8.90 8.24 -21.21
N ASP A 288 -8.87 7.87 -19.92
CA ASP A 288 -7.95 6.88 -19.36
C ASP A 288 -8.72 5.91 -18.47
N ALA A 289 -8.32 4.65 -18.44
CA ALA A 289 -8.96 3.66 -17.59
C ALA A 289 -8.00 2.55 -17.15
N VAL A 290 -8.24 2.00 -15.96
CA VAL A 290 -7.47 0.88 -15.39
C VAL A 290 -8.40 -0.09 -14.66
N GLU A 291 -8.30 -1.38 -14.98
CA GLU A 291 -9.02 -2.43 -14.27
C GLU A 291 -8.18 -3.01 -13.14
N PHE A 292 -8.68 -2.90 -11.90
CA PHE A 292 -8.10 -3.57 -10.73
C PHE A 292 -9.14 -3.85 -9.64
N ARG A 293 -8.71 -4.12 -8.38
CA ARG A 293 -9.61 -4.41 -7.25
C ARG A 293 -8.93 -4.38 -5.89
N PRO A 294 -9.72 -4.24 -4.81
CA PRO A 294 -11.11 -3.81 -4.78
C PRO A 294 -11.24 -2.28 -4.87
N ALA A 295 -12.45 -1.77 -5.03
CA ALA A 295 -12.76 -0.39 -4.70
C ALA A 295 -12.71 -0.21 -3.18
N LEU A 296 -12.22 0.95 -2.72
CA LEU A 296 -12.14 1.30 -1.29
C LEU A 296 -13.26 2.25 -0.89
N ILE A 297 -13.48 3.27 -1.71
CA ILE A 297 -14.48 4.32 -1.49
C ILE A 297 -15.19 4.60 -2.82
N ILE A 298 -16.51 4.66 -2.81
CA ILE A 298 -17.33 5.08 -3.95
C ILE A 298 -18.36 6.10 -3.46
N ASP A 299 -18.39 7.29 -4.09
CA ASP A 299 -19.28 8.41 -3.76
C ASP A 299 -19.25 8.73 -2.25
N GLY A 300 -18.05 8.81 -1.66
CA GLY A 300 -17.80 9.08 -0.26
C GLY A 300 -18.14 7.92 0.69
N ASN A 301 -18.66 6.81 0.18
CA ASN A 301 -19.02 5.65 1.00
C ASN A 301 -17.87 4.64 1.03
N SER A 302 -17.32 4.37 2.21
CA SER A 302 -16.29 3.36 2.40
C SER A 302 -16.87 1.95 2.21
N LEU A 303 -16.34 1.22 1.23
CA LEU A 303 -16.68 -0.18 0.98
C LEU A 303 -15.80 -1.14 1.78
N ILE A 304 -14.64 -0.67 2.23
CA ILE A 304 -13.66 -1.43 3.01
C ILE A 304 -13.52 -0.73 4.36
N GLY A 305 -14.01 -1.34 5.42
CA GLY A 305 -13.94 -0.80 6.79
C GLY A 305 -13.09 -1.66 7.73
N ALA A 306 -12.99 -1.26 8.99
CA ALA A 306 -12.17 -1.92 10.01
C ALA A 306 -12.51 -3.41 10.25
N GLN A 307 -13.72 -3.84 9.92
CA GLN A 307 -14.17 -5.23 10.07
C GLN A 307 -14.02 -6.07 8.79
N SER A 308 -13.49 -5.48 7.72
CA SER A 308 -13.29 -6.15 6.44
C SER A 308 -12.35 -7.36 6.54
N ALA A 309 -12.55 -8.33 5.64
CA ALA A 309 -11.67 -9.47 5.47
C ALA A 309 -10.36 -9.14 4.71
N PHE A 310 -10.26 -7.96 4.09
CA PHE A 310 -9.04 -7.50 3.36
C PHE A 310 -7.92 -7.05 4.33
N ARG A 311 -7.34 -7.99 5.06
CA ARG A 311 -6.35 -7.73 6.11
C ARG A 311 -4.91 -8.02 5.71
N SER A 312 -4.67 -8.48 4.47
CA SER A 312 -3.32 -8.83 4.01
C SER A 312 -2.36 -7.63 4.12
N ILE A 313 -1.22 -7.86 4.78
CA ILE A 313 -0.17 -6.86 4.97
C ILE A 313 0.75 -6.90 3.75
N GLN A 314 0.69 -5.85 2.94
CA GLN A 314 1.40 -5.76 1.66
C GLN A 314 1.76 -4.30 1.35
N PRO A 315 2.73 -4.06 0.44
CA PRO A 315 2.86 -2.76 -0.20
C PRO A 315 1.56 -2.43 -0.95
N ARG A 316 1.17 -1.17 -0.97
CA ARG A 316 -0.11 -0.74 -1.56
C ARG A 316 0.08 0.48 -2.45
N THR A 317 -0.67 0.48 -3.55
CA THR A 317 -0.92 1.66 -4.36
C THR A 317 -2.43 1.90 -4.40
N VAL A 318 -2.85 3.13 -4.12
CA VAL A 318 -4.25 3.54 -4.21
C VAL A 318 -4.33 4.81 -5.04
N VAL A 319 -5.27 4.84 -5.98
CA VAL A 319 -5.63 6.05 -6.75
C VAL A 319 -7.03 6.47 -6.34
N GLY A 320 -7.18 7.76 -6.05
CA GLY A 320 -8.46 8.33 -5.67
C GLY A 320 -8.60 9.78 -6.06
N GLN A 321 -9.76 10.32 -5.76
CA GLN A 321 -10.09 11.72 -5.95
C GLN A 321 -10.92 12.20 -4.76
N SER A 322 -10.59 13.40 -4.25
CA SER A 322 -11.37 14.05 -3.20
C SER A 322 -12.71 14.57 -3.75
N LYS A 323 -13.61 14.95 -2.85
CA LYS A 323 -14.87 15.59 -3.24
C LYS A 323 -14.63 16.90 -4.01
N ASP A 324 -13.58 17.64 -3.65
CA ASP A 324 -13.20 18.91 -4.28
C ASP A 324 -12.47 18.73 -5.61
N GLY A 325 -12.20 17.48 -5.99
CA GLY A 325 -11.61 17.09 -7.26
C GLY A 325 -10.10 16.88 -7.24
N ASP A 326 -9.43 17.02 -6.09
CA ASP A 326 -7.99 16.77 -5.96
C ASP A 326 -7.66 15.30 -6.19
N ILE A 327 -6.63 15.01 -6.95
CA ILE A 327 -6.17 13.63 -7.15
C ILE A 327 -5.31 13.19 -5.96
N LEU A 328 -5.60 12.02 -5.46
CA LEU A 328 -4.93 11.40 -4.32
C LEU A 328 -4.21 10.12 -4.77
N LEU A 329 -2.88 10.13 -4.74
CA LEU A 329 -2.06 8.98 -5.09
C LEU A 329 -1.32 8.49 -3.85
N LEU A 330 -1.77 7.39 -3.26
CA LEU A 330 -1.18 6.80 -2.07
C LEU A 330 -0.29 5.62 -2.44
N VAL A 331 0.96 5.64 -2.00
CA VAL A 331 1.88 4.51 -2.09
C VAL A 331 2.41 4.16 -0.70
N ILE A 332 2.22 2.91 -0.30
CA ILE A 332 2.75 2.38 0.96
C ILE A 332 3.87 1.39 0.66
N GLU A 333 5.03 1.62 1.25
CA GLU A 333 6.12 0.65 1.21
C GLU A 333 5.72 -0.66 1.90
N GLY A 334 6.32 -1.76 1.49
CA GLY A 334 6.07 -3.04 2.15
C GLY A 334 7.22 -4.01 2.03
N ARG A 335 7.14 -5.13 2.76
CA ARG A 335 8.11 -6.23 2.78
C ARG A 335 9.52 -5.82 3.25
N LEU A 336 9.67 -4.67 3.88
CA LEU A 336 10.92 -4.13 4.41
C LEU A 336 10.94 -4.28 5.93
N VAL A 337 11.57 -5.35 6.42
CA VAL A 337 11.68 -5.64 7.87
C VAL A 337 12.43 -4.51 8.56
N GLY A 338 11.86 -3.98 9.65
CA GLY A 338 12.44 -2.87 10.41
C GLY A 338 12.11 -1.48 9.86
N ARG A 339 11.49 -1.38 8.67
CA ARG A 339 11.09 -0.11 8.06
C ARG A 339 9.58 -0.07 7.78
N SER A 340 9.09 -0.90 6.88
CA SER A 340 7.67 -0.97 6.53
C SER A 340 7.31 -2.39 6.08
N LEU A 341 6.38 -3.02 6.78
CA LEU A 341 5.86 -4.33 6.39
C LEU A 341 4.76 -4.22 5.33
N GLY A 342 4.17 -3.03 5.19
CA GLY A 342 2.96 -2.77 4.43
C GLY A 342 1.73 -2.65 5.33
N ILE A 343 0.55 -2.48 4.71
CA ILE A 343 -0.72 -2.37 5.44
C ILE A 343 -1.85 -3.16 4.79
N GLY A 344 -2.93 -3.34 5.54
CA GLY A 344 -4.22 -3.82 5.04
C GLY A 344 -5.01 -2.73 4.31
N LEU A 345 -5.99 -3.13 3.50
CA LEU A 345 -6.84 -2.17 2.79
C LEU A 345 -7.73 -1.33 3.72
N PRO A 346 -8.18 -1.80 4.92
CA PRO A 346 -8.86 -0.94 5.87
C PRO A 346 -8.05 0.29 6.27
N ASP A 347 -6.73 0.14 6.46
CA ASP A 347 -5.85 1.27 6.80
C ASP A 347 -5.66 2.22 5.61
N CYS A 348 -5.55 1.67 4.37
CA CYS A 348 -5.56 2.50 3.16
C CYS A 348 -6.84 3.33 3.07
N THR A 349 -8.01 2.72 3.30
CA THR A 349 -9.29 3.42 3.33
C THR A 349 -9.32 4.51 4.39
N ALA A 350 -8.80 4.24 5.59
CA ALA A 350 -8.74 5.24 6.66
C ALA A 350 -7.83 6.43 6.31
N ILE A 351 -6.70 6.18 5.64
CA ILE A 351 -5.81 7.25 5.14
C ILE A 351 -6.55 8.08 4.08
N MET A 352 -7.17 7.43 3.09
CA MET A 352 -7.89 8.12 2.02
C MET A 352 -9.06 8.96 2.56
N ASN A 353 -9.84 8.43 3.52
CA ASN A 353 -10.92 9.19 4.19
C ASN A 353 -10.39 10.41 4.95
N ARG A 354 -9.20 10.34 5.55
CA ARG A 354 -8.57 11.46 6.27
C ARG A 354 -8.24 12.65 5.36
N TYR A 355 -8.11 12.38 4.06
CA TYR A 355 -7.90 13.36 2.99
C TYR A 355 -9.13 13.47 2.08
N ASP A 356 -10.32 13.28 2.64
CA ASP A 356 -11.62 13.54 2.03
C ASP A 356 -11.83 12.86 0.66
N ALA A 357 -11.27 11.65 0.47
CA ALA A 357 -11.46 10.90 -0.75
C ALA A 357 -12.95 10.60 -0.98
N TYR A 358 -13.44 11.00 -2.15
CA TYR A 358 -14.79 10.70 -2.63
C TYR A 358 -14.82 9.42 -3.46
N GLN A 359 -13.76 9.19 -4.24
CA GLN A 359 -13.50 7.96 -4.98
C GLN A 359 -12.13 7.42 -4.58
N ALA A 360 -11.99 6.11 -4.35
CA ALA A 360 -10.69 5.49 -4.15
C ALA A 360 -10.70 4.01 -4.56
N MET A 361 -9.68 3.59 -5.29
CA MET A 361 -9.52 2.20 -5.72
C MET A 361 -8.08 1.72 -5.48
N ASN A 362 -7.95 0.51 -4.91
CA ASN A 362 -6.68 -0.18 -4.82
C ASN A 362 -6.18 -0.57 -6.21
N MET A 363 -4.89 -0.33 -6.45
CA MET A 363 -4.17 -0.72 -7.65
C MET A 363 -3.21 -1.88 -7.38
N ASP A 364 -2.49 -2.32 -8.39
CA ASP A 364 -1.43 -3.31 -8.19
C ASP A 364 -0.34 -2.69 -7.30
N GLY A 365 -0.16 -3.25 -6.12
CA GLY A 365 0.83 -2.80 -5.16
C GLY A 365 2.16 -3.47 -5.47
N GLY A 366 3.09 -2.71 -6.03
CA GLY A 366 4.44 -3.18 -6.29
C GLY A 366 5.44 -2.76 -5.20
N THR A 367 6.65 -3.26 -5.27
CA THR A 367 7.83 -2.77 -4.56
C THR A 367 8.53 -1.74 -5.41
#